data_384614f26a69ef49ddef3295fd2de181
#
_entry.id   384614f26a69ef49ddef3295fd2de181
#
_cell.length_a   1.000
_cell.length_b   1.000
_cell.length_c   1.000
_cell.angle_alpha   90.00
_cell.angle_beta   90.00
_cell.angle_gamma   90.00
#
_symmetry.space_group_name_H-M   'P 1'
#
loop_
_entity.id
_entity.type
_entity.pdbx_description
1 polymer ?
#
loop_
_entity_poly.entity_id
_entity_poly.type
_entity_poly.pdbx_seq_one_letter_code
_entity_poly.pdbx_strand_id
1 'polypeptide(L)'
;MTAPPPVPGTDVIAAAFASSGKRAALMPYLMGGFPTLDASRAVGEAYAEGGADLVELGVPFSDPLADGPVIHAAGTAALAAGATLHGVLEVGRELAESVPVVLMCYANLLYARGVERAAAELAERGISGLIVPDLPLEEAGPMRAACDAAGVALVPLVAPTTPDERLAAIGETARGFVYAVSVTGTTGERAALHGGLAGILGRVQARTAVPVAVGFGIGTPEAAAAAAAAGADGVIVGSRLVRAAAEADDPAAAVRELVAGFAAALR
;
A
#
# COMPACT_ATOMS: atom_id res chain seq x y z
N MET A 1 -32.30 10.40 10.57
CA MET A 1 -31.50 9.17 10.70
C MET A 1 -30.05 9.62 10.74
N THR A 2 -29.38 9.48 11.86
CA THR A 2 -27.92 9.73 11.95
C THR A 2 -27.20 8.61 11.21
N ALA A 3 -26.22 8.96 10.37
CA ALA A 3 -25.37 7.97 9.73
C ALA A 3 -24.73 7.05 10.79
N PRO A 4 -24.57 5.74 10.53
CA PRO A 4 -23.87 4.87 11.46
C PRO A 4 -22.45 5.41 11.68
N PRO A 5 -21.87 5.20 12.89
CA PRO A 5 -20.49 5.62 13.13
C PRO A 5 -19.55 4.96 12.11
N PRO A 6 -18.49 5.67 11.66
CA PRO A 6 -17.55 5.12 10.69
C PRO A 6 -16.90 3.85 11.26
N VAL A 7 -16.80 2.82 10.44
CA VAL A 7 -16.08 1.58 10.78
C VAL A 7 -14.59 1.91 10.84
N PRO A 8 -13.84 1.52 11.89
CA PRO A 8 -12.40 1.76 11.96
C PRO A 8 -11.68 1.20 10.73
N GLY A 9 -10.65 1.90 10.25
CA GLY A 9 -9.88 1.48 9.07
C GLY A 9 -9.25 0.09 9.23
N THR A 10 -8.90 -0.31 10.46
CA THR A 10 -8.47 -1.68 10.80
C THR A 10 -9.50 -2.74 10.40
N ASP A 11 -10.78 -2.49 10.66
CA ASP A 11 -11.86 -3.44 10.36
C ASP A 11 -12.15 -3.47 8.86
N VAL A 12 -12.06 -2.32 8.18
CA VAL A 12 -12.19 -2.22 6.72
C VAL A 12 -11.08 -3.04 6.04
N ILE A 13 -9.83 -2.88 6.48
CA ILE A 13 -8.70 -3.64 5.95
C ILE A 13 -8.87 -5.14 6.24
N ALA A 14 -9.19 -5.52 7.48
CA ALA A 14 -9.40 -6.92 7.86
C ALA A 14 -10.52 -7.58 7.02
N ALA A 15 -11.61 -6.87 6.79
CA ALA A 15 -12.71 -7.34 5.93
C ALA A 15 -12.26 -7.55 4.48
N ALA A 16 -11.43 -6.65 3.93
CA ALA A 16 -10.90 -6.78 2.58
C ALA A 16 -10.03 -8.04 2.42
N PHE A 17 -9.16 -8.34 3.38
CA PHE A 17 -8.39 -9.59 3.37
C PHE A 17 -9.30 -10.82 3.48
N ALA A 18 -10.27 -10.80 4.39
CA ALA A 18 -11.17 -11.95 4.65
C ALA A 18 -12.13 -12.23 3.47
N SER A 19 -12.57 -11.18 2.76
CA SER A 19 -13.55 -11.29 1.68
C SER A 19 -12.94 -11.40 0.29
N SER A 20 -11.63 -11.41 0.15
CA SER A 20 -10.94 -11.40 -1.16
C SER A 20 -11.32 -12.58 -2.07
N GLY A 21 -11.67 -13.73 -1.48
CA GLY A 21 -11.97 -14.97 -2.22
C GLY A 21 -10.76 -15.51 -3.01
N LYS A 22 -9.57 -15.00 -2.73
CA LYS A 22 -8.28 -15.36 -3.32
C LYS A 22 -7.38 -16.01 -2.27
N ARG A 23 -6.31 -16.65 -2.71
CA ARG A 23 -5.28 -17.22 -1.80
C ARG A 23 -4.49 -16.13 -1.05
N ALA A 24 -4.41 -14.94 -1.64
CA ALA A 24 -3.86 -13.74 -1.02
C ALA A 24 -4.59 -12.51 -1.57
N ALA A 25 -4.80 -11.49 -0.73
CA ALA A 25 -5.41 -10.24 -1.16
C ALA A 25 -4.50 -9.50 -2.15
N LEU A 26 -5.08 -8.94 -3.22
CA LEU A 26 -4.35 -8.17 -4.23
C LEU A 26 -4.38 -6.68 -3.90
N MET A 27 -3.20 -6.08 -3.77
CA MET A 27 -3.00 -4.66 -3.47
C MET A 27 -2.13 -3.99 -4.55
N PRO A 28 -2.72 -3.46 -5.64
CA PRO A 28 -1.98 -2.64 -6.60
C PRO A 28 -1.60 -1.28 -5.99
N TYR A 29 -0.36 -0.84 -6.29
CA TYR A 29 0.14 0.48 -5.94
C TYR A 29 -0.14 1.48 -7.04
N LEU A 30 -0.59 2.68 -6.66
CA LEU A 30 -0.84 3.83 -7.51
C LEU A 30 0.01 5.02 -7.04
N MET A 31 0.75 5.67 -7.94
CA MET A 31 1.34 6.98 -7.65
C MET A 31 0.28 8.06 -7.88
N GLY A 32 -0.16 8.70 -6.81
CA GLY A 32 -1.16 9.77 -6.87
C GLY A 32 -0.69 10.97 -7.68
N GLY A 33 -1.53 11.41 -8.62
CA GLY A 33 -1.19 12.48 -9.55
C GLY A 33 -0.35 12.06 -10.75
N PHE A 34 -0.08 10.78 -10.96
CA PHE A 34 0.68 10.29 -12.10
C PHE A 34 -0.21 9.54 -13.12
N PRO A 35 -0.08 9.81 -14.44
CA PRO A 35 0.66 10.94 -15.04
C PRO A 35 0.05 12.33 -14.74
N THR A 36 -1.22 12.39 -14.40
CA THR A 36 -1.97 13.56 -13.92
C THR A 36 -2.95 13.15 -12.81
N LEU A 37 -3.56 14.09 -12.09
CA LEU A 37 -4.57 13.77 -11.08
C LEU A 37 -5.77 13.03 -11.69
N ASP A 38 -6.24 13.45 -12.86
CA ASP A 38 -7.39 12.81 -13.53
C ASP A 38 -7.03 11.42 -14.04
N ALA A 39 -5.85 11.24 -14.61
CA ALA A 39 -5.38 9.92 -15.02
C ALA A 39 -5.19 8.99 -13.81
N SER A 40 -4.71 9.48 -12.67
CA SER A 40 -4.56 8.66 -11.46
C SER A 40 -5.91 8.21 -10.89
N ARG A 41 -6.97 9.01 -11.01
CA ARG A 41 -8.35 8.57 -10.68
C ARG A 41 -8.78 7.39 -11.57
N ALA A 42 -8.68 7.56 -12.89
CA ALA A 42 -9.06 6.52 -13.84
C ALA A 42 -8.24 5.21 -13.66
N VAL A 43 -6.95 5.33 -13.35
CA VAL A 43 -6.09 4.17 -13.01
C VAL A 43 -6.56 3.49 -11.74
N GLY A 44 -6.89 4.24 -10.69
CA GLY A 44 -7.40 3.69 -9.43
C GLY A 44 -8.74 2.97 -9.59
N GLU A 45 -9.68 3.55 -10.34
CA GLU A 45 -10.96 2.91 -10.70
C GLU A 45 -10.72 1.61 -11.49
N ALA A 46 -9.79 1.64 -12.46
CA ALA A 46 -9.40 0.46 -13.22
C ALA A 46 -8.79 -0.64 -12.35
N TYR A 47 -8.11 -0.31 -11.24
CA TYR A 47 -7.64 -1.28 -10.27
C TYR A 47 -8.80 -1.99 -9.55
N ALA A 48 -9.79 -1.22 -9.09
CA ALA A 48 -10.98 -1.78 -8.46
C ALA A 48 -11.75 -2.71 -9.42
N GLU A 49 -11.99 -2.26 -10.68
CA GLU A 49 -12.62 -3.06 -11.73
C GLU A 49 -11.82 -4.32 -12.10
N GLY A 50 -10.49 -4.24 -12.07
CA GLY A 50 -9.58 -5.37 -12.31
C GLY A 50 -9.55 -6.40 -11.17
N GLY A 51 -10.18 -6.12 -10.05
CA GLY A 51 -10.31 -7.03 -8.91
C GLY A 51 -9.28 -6.85 -7.81
N ALA A 52 -8.80 -5.61 -7.59
CA ALA A 52 -8.06 -5.24 -6.40
C ALA A 52 -8.93 -5.44 -5.15
N ASP A 53 -8.34 -5.89 -4.06
CA ASP A 53 -8.98 -5.99 -2.75
C ASP A 53 -8.73 -4.76 -1.88
N LEU A 54 -7.57 -4.13 -2.03
CA LEU A 54 -7.18 -2.84 -1.49
C LEU A 54 -6.36 -2.09 -2.53
N VAL A 55 -6.23 -0.78 -2.38
CA VAL A 55 -5.31 0.05 -3.19
C VAL A 55 -4.32 0.76 -2.29
N GLU A 56 -3.03 0.66 -2.62
CA GLU A 56 -1.98 1.46 -2.01
C GLU A 56 -1.78 2.73 -2.82
N LEU A 57 -2.11 3.88 -2.23
CA LEU A 57 -2.02 5.19 -2.86
C LEU A 57 -0.77 5.93 -2.39
N GLY A 58 0.23 6.07 -3.24
CA GLY A 58 1.46 6.79 -2.97
C GLY A 58 1.29 8.31 -3.12
N VAL A 59 1.86 9.06 -2.18
CA VAL A 59 1.97 10.52 -2.27
C VAL A 59 3.32 10.88 -2.87
N PRO A 60 3.38 11.64 -3.98
CA PRO A 60 4.65 12.05 -4.55
C PRO A 60 5.42 12.97 -3.59
N PHE A 61 6.73 12.74 -3.48
CA PHE A 61 7.62 13.48 -2.61
C PHE A 61 8.93 13.82 -3.32
N SER A 62 9.55 14.95 -2.98
CA SER A 62 10.78 15.44 -3.64
C SER A 62 12.02 14.60 -3.28
N ASP A 63 12.03 13.98 -2.08
CA ASP A 63 13.19 13.31 -1.52
C ASP A 63 12.89 11.87 -1.09
N PRO A 64 12.44 10.98 -1.99
CA PRO A 64 11.93 9.66 -1.66
C PRO A 64 13.07 8.66 -1.39
N LEU A 65 13.37 8.40 -0.12
CA LEU A 65 14.48 7.53 0.31
C LEU A 65 14.22 6.03 0.05
N ALA A 66 12.96 5.61 0.01
CA ALA A 66 12.55 4.21 -0.11
C ALA A 66 12.13 3.81 -1.54
N ASP A 67 11.95 4.77 -2.45
CA ASP A 67 11.41 4.52 -3.77
C ASP A 67 12.48 4.00 -4.73
N GLY A 68 12.12 3.00 -5.52
CA GLY A 68 12.92 2.57 -6.66
C GLY A 68 12.75 3.48 -7.87
N PRO A 69 13.59 3.30 -8.90
CA PRO A 69 13.69 4.25 -10.01
C PRO A 69 12.35 4.49 -10.75
N VAL A 70 11.50 3.48 -10.88
CA VAL A 70 10.19 3.60 -11.54
C VAL A 70 9.24 4.48 -10.73
N ILE A 71 9.14 4.22 -9.42
CA ILE A 71 8.26 4.96 -8.50
C ILE A 71 8.78 6.40 -8.35
N HIS A 72 10.09 6.56 -8.18
CA HIS A 72 10.74 7.88 -8.12
C HIS A 72 10.47 8.72 -9.39
N ALA A 73 10.60 8.13 -10.59
CA ALA A 73 10.33 8.81 -11.85
C ALA A 73 8.85 9.23 -11.96
N ALA A 74 7.92 8.36 -11.57
CA ALA A 74 6.50 8.66 -11.56
C ALA A 74 6.15 9.78 -10.55
N GLY A 75 6.74 9.75 -9.36
CA GLY A 75 6.57 10.80 -8.35
C GLY A 75 7.10 12.15 -8.83
N THR A 76 8.29 12.17 -9.47
CA THR A 76 8.87 13.38 -10.07
C THR A 76 7.97 13.95 -11.17
N ALA A 77 7.42 13.09 -12.03
CA ALA A 77 6.49 13.49 -13.08
C ALA A 77 5.17 14.04 -12.50
N ALA A 78 4.63 13.38 -11.46
CA ALA A 78 3.43 13.84 -10.77
C ALA A 78 3.62 15.24 -10.15
N LEU A 79 4.76 15.47 -9.47
CA LEU A 79 5.10 16.80 -8.91
C LEU A 79 5.22 17.85 -10.02
N ALA A 80 5.89 17.52 -11.13
CA ALA A 80 6.02 18.42 -12.28
C ALA A 80 4.66 18.73 -12.94
N ALA A 81 3.71 17.80 -12.89
CA ALA A 81 2.33 18.00 -13.35
C ALA A 81 1.45 18.76 -12.34
N GLY A 82 2.01 19.20 -11.20
CA GLY A 82 1.31 19.98 -10.19
C GLY A 82 0.54 19.17 -9.16
N ALA A 83 0.86 17.89 -8.97
CA ALA A 83 0.26 17.09 -7.91
C ALA A 83 0.60 17.69 -6.54
N THR A 84 -0.41 17.74 -5.68
CA THR A 84 -0.30 18.17 -4.29
C THR A 84 -0.84 17.09 -3.36
N LEU A 85 -0.41 17.10 -2.09
CA LEU A 85 -0.98 16.18 -1.09
C LEU A 85 -2.52 16.29 -1.05
N HIS A 86 -3.06 17.51 -1.07
CA HIS A 86 -4.52 17.70 -1.10
C HIS A 86 -5.18 17.01 -2.31
N GLY A 87 -4.64 17.21 -3.52
CA GLY A 87 -5.17 16.57 -4.73
C GLY A 87 -5.10 15.06 -4.68
N VAL A 88 -4.00 14.50 -4.13
CA VAL A 88 -3.87 13.04 -3.93
C VAL A 88 -4.87 12.52 -2.90
N LEU A 89 -5.10 13.26 -1.81
CA LEU A 89 -6.11 12.87 -0.81
C LEU A 89 -7.53 12.89 -1.38
N GLU A 90 -7.85 13.79 -2.32
CA GLU A 90 -9.15 13.76 -3.02
C GLU A 90 -9.27 12.55 -3.95
N VAL A 91 -8.20 12.16 -4.66
CA VAL A 91 -8.17 10.88 -5.38
C VAL A 91 -8.44 9.70 -4.42
N GLY A 92 -7.78 9.69 -3.25
CA GLY A 92 -8.00 8.67 -2.23
C GLY A 92 -9.44 8.63 -1.72
N ARG A 93 -10.08 9.80 -1.51
CA ARG A 93 -11.49 9.91 -1.09
C ARG A 93 -12.44 9.27 -2.11
N GLU A 94 -12.23 9.58 -3.39
CA GLU A 94 -13.07 9.04 -4.46
C GLU A 94 -12.90 7.52 -4.60
N LEU A 95 -11.66 7.03 -4.54
CA LEU A 95 -11.37 5.59 -4.59
C LEU A 95 -11.93 4.82 -3.39
N ALA A 96 -11.94 5.43 -2.20
CA ALA A 96 -12.46 4.81 -0.99
C ALA A 96 -13.98 4.48 -1.04
N GLU A 97 -14.70 5.06 -2.00
CA GLU A 97 -16.10 4.70 -2.28
C GLU A 97 -16.25 3.31 -2.90
N SER A 98 -15.20 2.79 -3.56
CA SER A 98 -15.23 1.54 -4.33
C SER A 98 -14.31 0.46 -3.78
N VAL A 99 -13.17 0.83 -3.19
CA VAL A 99 -12.14 -0.09 -2.71
C VAL A 99 -11.41 0.51 -1.51
N PRO A 100 -11.06 -0.28 -0.47
CA PRO A 100 -10.27 0.23 0.65
C PRO A 100 -8.94 0.83 0.19
N VAL A 101 -8.62 2.02 0.70
CA VAL A 101 -7.40 2.75 0.36
C VAL A 101 -6.45 2.81 1.55
N VAL A 102 -5.18 2.47 1.32
CA VAL A 102 -4.08 2.67 2.26
C VAL A 102 -3.13 3.69 1.65
N LEU A 103 -2.92 4.82 2.33
CA LEU A 103 -2.03 5.87 1.85
C LEU A 103 -0.57 5.51 2.18
N MET A 104 0.35 5.64 1.20
CA MET A 104 1.79 5.65 1.46
C MET A 104 2.31 7.08 1.37
N CYS A 105 2.85 7.60 2.47
CA CYS A 105 3.29 8.99 2.58
C CYS A 105 4.55 9.10 3.44
N TYR A 106 5.52 9.91 3.01
CA TYR A 106 6.73 10.19 3.78
C TYR A 106 6.41 11.06 5.00
N ALA A 107 7.10 10.79 6.12
CA ALA A 107 6.84 11.39 7.43
C ALA A 107 6.86 12.92 7.42
N ASN A 108 7.76 13.54 6.67
CA ASN A 108 7.88 15.00 6.60
C ASN A 108 6.58 15.69 6.16
N LEU A 109 5.85 15.12 5.21
CA LEU A 109 4.58 15.68 4.73
C LEU A 109 3.48 15.65 5.81
N LEU A 110 3.52 14.64 6.68
CA LEU A 110 2.57 14.47 7.77
C LEU A 110 2.93 15.38 8.97
N TYR A 111 4.22 15.44 9.33
CA TYR A 111 4.70 16.31 10.41
C TYR A 111 4.51 17.79 10.08
N ALA A 112 4.70 18.20 8.83
CA ALA A 112 4.46 19.58 8.40
C ALA A 112 3.00 20.04 8.59
N ARG A 113 2.06 19.09 8.63
CA ARG A 113 0.63 19.37 8.87
C ARG A 113 0.22 19.23 10.34
N GLY A 114 1.03 18.56 11.14
CA GLY A 114 0.68 18.04 12.46
C GLY A 114 0.02 16.67 12.36
N VAL A 115 0.51 15.71 13.14
CA VAL A 115 0.15 14.28 13.00
C VAL A 115 -1.32 14.01 13.29
N GLU A 116 -1.90 14.68 14.28
CA GLU A 116 -3.31 14.56 14.65
C GLU A 116 -4.23 15.05 13.53
N ARG A 117 -3.89 16.21 12.96
CA ARG A 117 -4.64 16.77 11.83
C ARG A 117 -4.51 15.88 10.59
N ALA A 118 -3.32 15.40 10.30
CA ALA A 118 -3.10 14.50 9.16
C ALA A 118 -3.93 13.22 9.31
N ALA A 119 -3.93 12.58 10.48
CA ALA A 119 -4.72 11.38 10.73
C ALA A 119 -6.24 11.64 10.61
N ALA A 120 -6.73 12.77 11.14
CA ALA A 120 -8.12 13.17 10.99
C ALA A 120 -8.52 13.40 9.53
N GLU A 121 -7.67 14.08 8.75
CA GLU A 121 -7.88 14.33 7.31
C GLU A 121 -7.95 13.03 6.49
N LEU A 122 -7.21 11.97 6.89
CA LEU A 122 -7.31 10.63 6.27
C LEU A 122 -8.65 9.98 6.59
N ALA A 123 -9.04 9.97 7.87
CA ALA A 123 -10.30 9.39 8.31
C ALA A 123 -11.53 10.07 7.65
N GLU A 124 -11.55 11.40 7.58
CA GLU A 124 -12.61 12.17 6.92
C GLU A 124 -12.78 11.83 5.44
N ARG A 125 -11.72 11.34 4.79
CA ARG A 125 -11.73 10.91 3.40
C ARG A 125 -11.93 9.41 3.20
N GLY A 126 -12.22 8.67 4.26
CA GLY A 126 -12.43 7.22 4.19
C GLY A 126 -11.15 6.42 3.92
N ILE A 127 -9.96 7.04 4.06
CA ILE A 127 -8.68 6.33 3.91
C ILE A 127 -8.46 5.45 5.13
N SER A 128 -8.36 4.15 4.91
CA SER A 128 -8.41 3.13 5.96
C SER A 128 -7.08 2.90 6.66
N GLY A 129 -5.95 3.20 5.99
CA GLY A 129 -4.63 2.95 6.55
C GLY A 129 -3.57 3.93 6.05
N LEU A 130 -2.45 3.94 6.75
CA LEU A 130 -1.29 4.79 6.48
C LEU A 130 -0.01 3.96 6.56
N ILE A 131 0.83 4.03 5.53
CA ILE A 131 2.20 3.50 5.48
C ILE A 131 3.15 4.69 5.48
N VAL A 132 4.13 4.68 6.39
CA VAL A 132 5.16 5.74 6.47
C VAL A 132 6.54 5.07 6.38
N PRO A 133 7.15 5.01 5.17
CA PRO A 133 8.32 4.16 4.93
C PRO A 133 9.60 4.61 5.63
N ASP A 134 9.67 5.87 6.02
CA ASP A 134 10.80 6.51 6.72
C ASP A 134 10.54 6.74 8.22
N LEU A 135 9.50 6.12 8.80
CA LEU A 135 9.17 6.24 10.22
C LEU A 135 9.64 4.98 10.98
N PRO A 136 10.72 5.05 11.77
CA PRO A 136 11.16 3.92 12.57
C PRO A 136 10.21 3.67 13.76
N LEU A 137 10.19 2.42 14.24
CA LEU A 137 9.32 1.99 15.34
C LEU A 137 9.43 2.89 16.59
N GLU A 138 10.64 3.30 16.90
CA GLU A 138 11.00 4.11 18.08
C GLU A 138 10.36 5.50 18.02
N GLU A 139 10.15 6.05 16.83
CA GLU A 139 9.56 7.37 16.59
C GLU A 139 8.06 7.29 16.25
N ALA A 140 7.52 6.07 16.06
CA ALA A 140 6.15 5.88 15.60
C ALA A 140 5.08 6.20 16.67
N GLY A 141 5.46 6.36 17.94
CA GLY A 141 4.51 6.53 19.05
C GLY A 141 3.46 7.62 18.83
N PRO A 142 3.84 8.88 18.57
CA PRO A 142 2.89 9.97 18.35
C PRO A 142 2.00 9.75 17.12
N MET A 143 2.57 9.30 16.00
CA MET A 143 1.82 9.01 14.77
C MET A 143 0.80 7.89 14.99
N ARG A 144 1.20 6.81 15.69
CA ARG A 144 0.30 5.70 16.01
C ARG A 144 -0.85 6.15 16.91
N ALA A 145 -0.57 6.95 17.93
CA ALA A 145 -1.62 7.46 18.82
C ALA A 145 -2.64 8.33 18.04
N ALA A 146 -2.17 9.18 17.14
CA ALA A 146 -3.03 10.00 16.29
C ALA A 146 -3.87 9.13 15.32
N CYS A 147 -3.26 8.13 14.69
CA CYS A 147 -3.95 7.20 13.80
C CYS A 147 -4.98 6.36 14.53
N ASP A 148 -4.63 5.79 15.71
CA ASP A 148 -5.57 5.01 16.56
C ASP A 148 -6.77 5.87 16.97
N ALA A 149 -6.55 7.14 17.36
CA ALA A 149 -7.61 8.07 17.73
C ALA A 149 -8.54 8.44 16.56
N ALA A 150 -8.00 8.52 15.34
CA ALA A 150 -8.75 8.82 14.12
C ALA A 150 -9.40 7.57 13.49
N GLY A 151 -9.08 6.36 13.95
CA GLY A 151 -9.56 5.11 13.34
C GLY A 151 -8.83 4.72 12.05
N VAL A 152 -7.61 5.21 11.83
CA VAL A 152 -6.74 4.88 10.69
C VAL A 152 -5.71 3.84 11.12
N ALA A 153 -5.47 2.79 10.32
CA ALA A 153 -4.47 1.78 10.62
C ALA A 153 -3.05 2.27 10.26
N LEU A 154 -2.16 2.46 11.25
CA LEU A 154 -0.75 2.67 10.95
C LEU A 154 -0.09 1.32 10.66
N VAL A 155 0.21 1.07 9.38
CA VAL A 155 0.75 -0.19 8.86
C VAL A 155 2.28 -0.18 8.98
N PRO A 156 2.87 -1.12 9.74
CA PRO A 156 4.31 -1.18 9.89
C PRO A 156 4.99 -1.93 8.74
N LEU A 157 6.26 -1.58 8.47
CA LEU A 157 7.12 -2.28 7.53
C LEU A 157 8.12 -3.18 8.26
N VAL A 158 8.41 -4.34 7.66
CA VAL A 158 9.47 -5.24 8.09
C VAL A 158 10.30 -5.70 6.89
N ALA A 159 11.58 -6.00 7.13
CA ALA A 159 12.51 -6.47 6.11
C ALA A 159 13.08 -7.86 6.50
N PRO A 160 13.67 -8.60 5.56
CA PRO A 160 14.35 -9.87 5.86
C PRO A 160 15.44 -9.75 6.94
N THR A 161 16.05 -8.57 7.04
CA THR A 161 17.08 -8.24 8.03
C THR A 161 16.53 -7.80 9.38
N THR A 162 15.20 -7.65 9.55
CA THR A 162 14.62 -7.23 10.83
C THR A 162 14.86 -8.32 11.89
N PRO A 163 15.53 -8.00 13.03
CA PRO A 163 15.76 -8.96 14.12
C PRO A 163 14.46 -9.43 14.77
N ASP A 164 14.48 -10.63 15.36
CA ASP A 164 13.29 -11.26 15.96
C ASP A 164 12.66 -10.45 17.09
N GLU A 165 13.48 -9.83 17.94
CA GLU A 165 13.00 -8.94 19.01
C GLU A 165 12.23 -7.72 18.44
N ARG A 166 12.75 -7.16 17.34
CA ARG A 166 12.10 -6.04 16.65
C ARG A 166 10.82 -6.48 15.94
N LEU A 167 10.80 -7.69 15.34
CA LEU A 167 9.58 -8.28 14.78
C LEU A 167 8.49 -8.45 15.85
N ALA A 168 8.85 -8.89 17.05
CA ALA A 168 7.90 -9.02 18.16
C ALA A 168 7.31 -7.66 18.56
N ALA A 169 8.15 -6.64 18.77
CA ALA A 169 7.71 -5.29 19.12
C ALA A 169 6.83 -4.63 18.03
N ILE A 170 7.16 -4.87 16.75
CA ILE A 170 6.34 -4.42 15.62
C ILE A 170 4.99 -5.16 15.62
N GLY A 171 5.01 -6.49 15.77
CA GLY A 171 3.80 -7.31 15.75
C GLY A 171 2.79 -6.98 16.85
N GLU A 172 3.25 -6.66 18.06
CA GLU A 172 2.41 -6.22 19.18
C GLU A 172 1.65 -4.92 18.87
N THR A 173 2.25 -4.05 18.06
CA THR A 173 1.69 -2.73 17.77
C THR A 173 1.08 -2.63 16.36
N ALA A 174 1.17 -3.67 15.55
CA ALA A 174 0.68 -3.68 14.17
C ALA A 174 -0.82 -3.42 14.06
N ARG A 175 -1.22 -2.65 13.05
CA ARG A 175 -2.60 -2.38 12.68
C ARG A 175 -2.80 -2.67 11.20
N GLY A 176 -4.01 -3.09 10.84
CA GLY A 176 -4.37 -3.41 9.46
C GLY A 176 -3.65 -4.64 8.93
N PHE A 177 -2.39 -4.51 8.56
CA PHE A 177 -1.50 -5.61 8.15
C PHE A 177 -0.03 -5.27 8.44
N VAL A 178 0.87 -6.24 8.29
CA VAL A 178 2.31 -6.00 8.28
C VAL A 178 2.80 -6.02 6.83
N TYR A 179 3.47 -4.97 6.41
CA TYR A 179 4.10 -4.90 5.08
C TYR A 179 5.50 -5.54 5.14
N ALA A 180 5.65 -6.73 4.58
CA ALA A 180 6.93 -7.39 4.46
C ALA A 180 7.59 -7.03 3.12
N VAL A 181 8.71 -6.29 3.18
CA VAL A 181 9.52 -6.08 1.98
C VAL A 181 10.29 -7.37 1.68
N SER A 182 10.24 -7.83 0.43
CA SER A 182 10.84 -9.12 0.03
C SER A 182 12.33 -9.06 -0.25
N VAL A 183 12.91 -7.86 -0.35
CA VAL A 183 14.33 -7.62 -0.63
C VAL A 183 14.84 -6.41 0.14
N THR A 184 16.15 -6.39 0.42
CA THR A 184 16.86 -5.21 0.92
C THR A 184 17.33 -4.38 -0.28
N GLY A 185 17.05 -3.08 -0.27
CA GLY A 185 17.40 -2.12 -1.34
C GLY A 185 16.17 -1.43 -1.93
N THR A 186 16.39 -0.58 -2.93
CA THR A 186 15.33 0.17 -3.60
C THR A 186 14.42 -0.71 -4.46
N THR A 187 13.16 -0.29 -4.63
CA THR A 187 12.13 -1.01 -5.38
C THR A 187 12.52 -1.28 -6.83
N GLY A 188 12.26 -2.50 -7.32
CA GLY A 188 12.47 -2.87 -8.72
C GLY A 188 11.82 -4.22 -9.05
N GLU A 189 11.45 -4.41 -10.32
CA GLU A 189 10.90 -5.68 -10.80
C GLU A 189 11.97 -6.77 -10.82
N ARG A 190 11.61 -7.98 -10.35
CA ARG A 190 12.45 -9.17 -10.44
C ARG A 190 11.62 -10.36 -10.90
N ALA A 191 12.19 -11.19 -11.77
CA ALA A 191 11.51 -12.35 -12.34
C ALA A 191 11.36 -13.52 -11.36
N ALA A 192 12.17 -13.57 -10.27
CA ALA A 192 12.14 -14.64 -9.27
C ALA A 192 12.16 -14.06 -7.85
N LEU A 193 11.30 -14.59 -6.99
CA LEU A 193 11.33 -14.34 -5.55
C LEU A 193 12.56 -15.00 -4.93
N HIS A 194 13.26 -14.32 -4.03
CA HIS A 194 14.43 -14.88 -3.37
C HIS A 194 14.02 -16.01 -2.42
N GLY A 195 14.80 -17.06 -2.35
CA GLY A 195 14.52 -18.29 -1.57
C GLY A 195 14.31 -18.12 -0.06
N GLY A 196 14.33 -16.89 0.46
CA GLY A 196 14.05 -16.58 1.86
C GLY A 196 12.64 -16.07 2.17
N LEU A 197 11.74 -15.92 1.17
CA LEU A 197 10.42 -15.32 1.37
C LEU A 197 9.58 -16.09 2.39
N ALA A 198 9.45 -17.40 2.27
CA ALA A 198 8.70 -18.22 3.23
C ALA A 198 9.27 -18.11 4.66
N GLY A 199 10.60 -17.97 4.78
CA GLY A 199 11.25 -17.80 6.08
C GLY A 199 10.90 -16.48 6.76
N ILE A 200 10.92 -15.37 6.03
CA ILE A 200 10.52 -14.07 6.63
C ILE A 200 9.01 -14.04 6.92
N LEU A 201 8.17 -14.55 6.03
CA LEU A 201 6.73 -14.62 6.27
C LEU A 201 6.41 -15.42 7.53
N GLY A 202 6.97 -16.63 7.70
CA GLY A 202 6.78 -17.44 8.90
C GLY A 202 7.28 -16.76 10.19
N ARG A 203 8.42 -16.05 10.13
CA ARG A 203 8.92 -15.28 11.28
C ARG A 203 7.99 -14.14 11.68
N VAL A 204 7.43 -13.42 10.71
CA VAL A 204 6.50 -12.30 10.95
C VAL A 204 5.16 -12.83 11.46
N GLN A 205 4.57 -13.81 10.76
CA GLN A 205 3.27 -14.40 11.11
C GLN A 205 3.26 -15.03 12.51
N ALA A 206 4.40 -15.59 12.97
CA ALA A 206 4.53 -16.08 14.34
C ALA A 206 4.49 -14.99 15.42
N ARG A 207 4.52 -13.70 15.05
CA ARG A 207 4.66 -12.55 15.98
C ARG A 207 3.57 -11.49 15.82
N THR A 208 2.64 -11.68 14.91
CA THR A 208 1.53 -10.75 14.70
C THR A 208 0.21 -11.48 14.54
N ALA A 209 -0.89 -10.80 14.91
CA ALA A 209 -2.24 -11.30 14.71
C ALA A 209 -2.92 -10.70 13.45
N VAL A 210 -2.28 -9.72 12.79
CA VAL A 210 -2.80 -9.12 11.56
C VAL A 210 -2.20 -9.80 10.32
N PRO A 211 -2.86 -9.72 9.15
CA PRO A 211 -2.33 -10.29 7.90
C PRO A 211 -0.93 -9.78 7.56
N VAL A 212 -0.16 -10.57 6.81
CA VAL A 212 1.16 -10.20 6.31
C VAL A 212 1.13 -10.10 4.79
N ALA A 213 1.30 -8.88 4.27
CA ALA A 213 1.37 -8.63 2.83
C ALA A 213 2.81 -8.46 2.37
N VAL A 214 3.15 -8.99 1.20
CA VAL A 214 4.48 -8.89 0.62
C VAL A 214 4.47 -7.92 -0.56
N GLY A 215 5.43 -7.01 -0.56
CA GLY A 215 5.69 -6.08 -1.67
C GLY A 215 7.16 -6.14 -2.11
N PHE A 216 7.46 -5.40 -3.16
CA PHE A 216 8.74 -5.36 -3.88
C PHE A 216 9.08 -6.62 -4.67
N GLY A 217 9.32 -6.43 -5.96
CA GLY A 217 9.75 -7.49 -6.87
C GLY A 217 8.63 -8.35 -7.47
N ILE A 218 7.37 -8.07 -7.16
CA ILE A 218 6.22 -8.76 -7.76
C ILE A 218 5.91 -8.11 -9.11
N GLY A 219 6.46 -8.66 -10.19
CA GLY A 219 6.32 -8.11 -11.55
C GLY A 219 5.45 -8.94 -12.48
N THR A 220 5.09 -10.18 -12.11
CA THR A 220 4.28 -11.07 -12.94
C THR A 220 3.21 -11.81 -12.13
N PRO A 221 2.11 -12.28 -12.77
CA PRO A 221 1.11 -13.11 -12.13
C PRO A 221 1.68 -14.37 -11.46
N GLU A 222 2.70 -15.00 -12.06
CA GLU A 222 3.38 -16.18 -11.51
C GLU A 222 4.14 -15.86 -10.22
N ALA A 223 4.80 -14.67 -10.16
CA ALA A 223 5.46 -14.20 -8.96
C ALA A 223 4.45 -13.93 -7.83
N ALA A 224 3.28 -13.38 -8.15
CA ALA A 224 2.20 -13.18 -7.19
C ALA A 224 1.66 -14.52 -6.66
N ALA A 225 1.41 -15.48 -7.54
CA ALA A 225 0.99 -16.83 -7.16
C ALA A 225 2.04 -17.55 -6.29
N ALA A 226 3.34 -17.38 -6.60
CA ALA A 226 4.43 -17.93 -5.81
C ALA A 226 4.51 -17.29 -4.41
N ALA A 227 4.26 -15.98 -4.29
CA ALA A 227 4.19 -15.28 -3.00
C ALA A 227 3.03 -15.80 -2.13
N ALA A 228 1.85 -15.97 -2.71
CA ALA A 228 0.70 -16.56 -2.03
C ALA A 228 0.99 -18.03 -1.61
N ALA A 229 1.61 -18.82 -2.47
CA ALA A 229 2.02 -20.20 -2.14
C ALA A 229 3.10 -20.26 -1.03
N ALA A 230 3.92 -19.23 -0.89
CA ALA A 230 4.89 -19.09 0.19
C ALA A 230 4.25 -18.66 1.53
N GLY A 231 2.94 -18.39 1.55
CA GLY A 231 2.17 -18.05 2.75
C GLY A 231 1.88 -16.56 2.93
N ALA A 232 2.05 -15.71 1.91
CA ALA A 232 1.64 -14.31 2.00
C ALA A 232 0.11 -14.21 2.08
N ASP A 233 -0.42 -13.41 3.01
CA ASP A 233 -1.85 -13.10 3.11
C ASP A 233 -2.26 -12.02 2.09
N GLY A 234 -1.31 -11.21 1.63
CA GLY A 234 -1.52 -10.19 0.61
C GLY A 234 -0.29 -10.02 -0.30
N VAL A 235 -0.55 -9.55 -1.52
CA VAL A 235 0.47 -9.30 -2.53
C VAL A 235 0.35 -7.87 -3.05
N ILE A 236 1.42 -7.11 -2.95
CA ILE A 236 1.49 -5.71 -3.39
C ILE A 236 2.24 -5.62 -4.72
N VAL A 237 1.63 -5.01 -5.72
CA VAL A 237 2.18 -4.87 -7.07
C VAL A 237 2.35 -3.39 -7.39
N GLY A 238 3.59 -2.91 -7.47
CA GLY A 238 3.91 -1.49 -7.68
C GLY A 238 4.52 -1.21 -9.05
N SER A 239 5.83 -1.30 -9.16
CA SER A 239 6.61 -0.84 -10.31
C SER A 239 6.10 -1.34 -11.67
N ARG A 240 5.57 -2.56 -11.74
CA ARG A 240 5.00 -3.13 -12.96
C ARG A 240 3.79 -2.34 -13.46
N LEU A 241 2.89 -1.97 -12.54
CA LEU A 241 1.65 -1.24 -12.86
C LEU A 241 1.95 0.23 -13.17
N VAL A 242 2.83 0.86 -12.38
CA VAL A 242 3.25 2.25 -12.62
C VAL A 242 3.95 2.38 -13.98
N ARG A 243 4.79 1.41 -14.35
CA ARG A 243 5.42 1.39 -15.68
C ARG A 243 4.38 1.22 -16.78
N ALA A 244 3.43 0.30 -16.65
CA ALA A 244 2.37 0.11 -17.63
C ALA A 244 1.54 1.39 -17.82
N ALA A 245 1.22 2.09 -16.73
CA ALA A 245 0.53 3.38 -16.81
C ALA A 245 1.37 4.48 -17.50
N ALA A 246 2.71 4.41 -17.39
CA ALA A 246 3.62 5.36 -18.03
C ALA A 246 3.78 5.13 -19.55
N GLU A 247 3.70 3.88 -20.00
CA GLU A 247 4.03 3.47 -21.37
C GLU A 247 2.81 3.34 -22.28
N ALA A 248 1.60 3.29 -21.72
CA ALA A 248 0.38 3.08 -22.49
C ALA A 248 -0.28 4.38 -22.95
N ASP A 249 -0.87 4.37 -24.15
CA ASP A 249 -1.72 5.45 -24.64
C ASP A 249 -3.01 5.58 -23.82
N ASP A 250 -3.54 4.45 -23.32
CA ASP A 250 -4.65 4.38 -22.36
C ASP A 250 -4.17 3.68 -21.08
N PRO A 251 -3.68 4.45 -20.08
CA PRO A 251 -3.21 3.91 -18.82
C PRO A 251 -4.23 3.06 -18.07
N ALA A 252 -5.50 3.49 -18.03
CA ALA A 252 -6.55 2.80 -17.29
C ALA A 252 -6.86 1.42 -17.88
N ALA A 253 -6.99 1.32 -19.21
CA ALA A 253 -7.22 0.05 -19.89
C ALA A 253 -6.05 -0.92 -19.68
N ALA A 254 -4.81 -0.43 -19.83
CA ALA A 254 -3.61 -1.26 -19.68
C ALA A 254 -3.46 -1.83 -18.25
N VAL A 255 -3.70 -1.02 -17.22
CA VAL A 255 -3.58 -1.49 -15.84
C VAL A 255 -4.74 -2.39 -15.43
N ARG A 256 -5.95 -2.16 -15.94
CA ARG A 256 -7.12 -3.03 -15.68
C ARG A 256 -6.83 -4.48 -16.11
N GLU A 257 -6.32 -4.67 -17.32
CA GLU A 257 -5.96 -5.98 -17.83
C GLU A 257 -4.88 -6.66 -16.98
N LEU A 258 -3.84 -5.92 -16.60
CA LEU A 258 -2.78 -6.44 -15.75
C LEU A 258 -3.30 -6.85 -14.37
N VAL A 259 -4.10 -5.99 -13.71
CA VAL A 259 -4.67 -6.29 -12.39
C VAL A 259 -5.59 -7.50 -12.47
N ALA A 260 -6.41 -7.64 -13.52
CA ALA A 260 -7.23 -8.83 -13.75
C ALA A 260 -6.36 -10.10 -13.89
N GLY A 261 -5.23 -10.02 -14.56
CA GLY A 261 -4.27 -11.12 -14.67
C GLY A 261 -3.68 -11.53 -13.31
N PHE A 262 -3.27 -10.57 -12.49
CA PHE A 262 -2.81 -10.81 -11.11
C PHE A 262 -3.93 -11.41 -10.25
N ALA A 263 -5.14 -10.85 -10.32
CA ALA A 263 -6.30 -11.34 -9.56
C ALA A 263 -6.64 -12.79 -9.94
N ALA A 264 -6.58 -13.14 -11.22
CA ALA A 264 -6.80 -14.51 -11.69
C ALA A 264 -5.75 -15.49 -11.17
N ALA A 265 -4.47 -15.10 -11.13
CA ALA A 265 -3.37 -15.94 -10.63
C ALA A 265 -3.43 -16.18 -9.11
N LEU A 266 -4.11 -15.33 -8.37
CA LEU A 266 -4.29 -15.44 -6.91
C LEU A 266 -5.54 -16.24 -6.51
N ARG A 267 -6.39 -16.64 -7.42
CA ARG A 267 -7.54 -17.55 -7.17
C ARG A 267 -7.12 -19.03 -7.11
#